data_07211956311d6db77957a67e14d8c47d
#
_entry.id   07211956311d6db77957a67e14d8c47d
#
_cell.length_a   1.000
_cell.length_b   1.000
_cell.length_c   1.000
_cell.angle_alpha   90.00
_cell.angle_beta   90.00
_cell.angle_gamma   90.00
#
_symmetry.space_group_name_H-M   'P 1'
#
loop_
_entity.id
_entity.type
_entity.pdbx_description
1 polymer ?
#
loop_
_entity_poly.entity_id
_entity_poly.type
_entity_poly.pdbx_seq_one_letter_code
_entity_poly.pdbx_strand_id
1 'polypeptide(L)'
;AMAPRQQILVCEPTAVAEEEACAREVLTRLARRAFRRPVTEGDIAAPLAFYNDERASGGDFDAGMRVAIARMIVSPFFLFRVETDAPDGTPGSDHAVDGVALASRLSFFLWSSAPDDELLELAESGQLENADTRESQVRRMLADSRADAFVENFVGQWLQLRNLEMRARPALLMFPDFDDNLRKAFRQETEMLFAHVLRKNRPVHELLTANYTFADERLARHYGIEGVYGSLFRKVNVEDPNRRGLFGHGSVLALTSATSRTCSARR
;
A
#
# COMPACT_ATOMS: atom_id res chain seq x y z
N ALA A 1 -6.03 10.94 18.87
CA ALA A 1 -6.23 11.07 17.42
C ALA A 1 -7.11 12.28 17.18
N MET A 2 -6.73 13.18 16.26
CA MET A 2 -7.58 14.29 15.81
C MET A 2 -8.88 13.76 15.20
N ALA A 3 -9.99 14.50 15.40
CA ALA A 3 -11.23 14.15 14.72
C ALA A 3 -11.04 14.22 13.19
N PRO A 4 -11.71 13.34 12.40
CA PRO A 4 -11.53 13.31 10.94
C PRO A 4 -11.73 14.68 10.26
N ARG A 5 -12.66 15.50 10.77
CA ARG A 5 -12.90 16.85 10.26
C ARG A 5 -11.66 17.75 10.41
N GLN A 6 -10.98 17.71 11.56
CA GLN A 6 -9.77 18.52 11.83
C GLN A 6 -8.55 18.08 11.00
N GLN A 7 -8.55 16.87 10.45
CA GLN A 7 -7.49 16.40 9.54
C GLN A 7 -7.66 17.00 8.13
N ILE A 8 -8.90 17.36 7.76
CA ILE A 8 -9.25 17.92 6.45
C ILE A 8 -9.27 19.44 6.51
N LEU A 9 -9.99 20.01 7.49
CA LEU A 9 -10.16 21.44 7.65
C LEU A 9 -9.03 22.01 8.50
N VAL A 10 -8.17 22.81 7.88
CA VAL A 10 -7.02 23.45 8.54
C VAL A 10 -7.41 24.78 9.20
N CYS A 11 -8.58 25.27 8.88
CA CYS A 11 -9.17 26.49 9.46
C CYS A 11 -10.65 26.26 9.76
N GLU A 12 -11.19 27.05 10.69
CA GLU A 12 -12.62 27.12 11.03
C GLU A 12 -13.04 28.59 10.98
N PRO A 13 -13.80 29.01 9.94
CA PRO A 13 -14.20 30.40 9.82
C PRO A 13 -15.20 30.76 10.96
N THR A 14 -14.99 31.89 11.59
CA THR A 14 -15.85 32.43 12.66
C THR A 14 -16.89 33.41 12.12
N ALA A 15 -16.66 33.95 10.91
CA ALA A 15 -17.54 34.87 10.21
C ALA A 15 -17.65 34.50 8.73
N VAL A 16 -18.78 34.81 8.10
CA VAL A 16 -19.05 34.57 6.69
C VAL A 16 -17.99 35.22 5.77
N ALA A 17 -17.45 36.36 6.15
CA ALA A 17 -16.40 37.02 5.39
C ALA A 17 -15.06 36.26 5.35
N GLU A 18 -14.84 35.33 6.25
CA GLU A 18 -13.61 34.49 6.32
C GLU A 18 -13.75 33.16 5.57
N GLU A 19 -14.98 32.77 5.25
CA GLU A 19 -15.28 31.44 4.73
C GLU A 19 -14.61 31.16 3.40
N GLU A 20 -14.62 32.08 2.44
CA GLU A 20 -14.01 31.86 1.12
C GLU A 20 -12.48 31.72 1.21
N ALA A 21 -11.84 32.55 2.06
CA ALA A 21 -10.40 32.46 2.28
C ALA A 21 -10.01 31.10 2.90
N CYS A 22 -10.77 30.68 3.92
CA CYS A 22 -10.58 29.36 4.54
C CYS A 22 -10.85 28.23 3.56
N ALA A 23 -11.94 28.28 2.78
CA ALA A 23 -12.23 27.28 1.76
C ALA A 23 -11.10 27.17 0.73
N ARG A 24 -10.57 28.29 0.26
CA ARG A 24 -9.43 28.32 -0.68
C ARG A 24 -8.19 27.68 -0.07
N GLU A 25 -7.85 28.00 1.16
CA GLU A 25 -6.70 27.40 1.86
C GLU A 25 -6.83 25.88 1.99
N VAL A 26 -7.98 25.41 2.47
CA VAL A 26 -8.29 23.98 2.60
C VAL A 26 -8.21 23.27 1.25
N LEU A 27 -8.84 23.82 0.22
CA LEU A 27 -8.85 23.25 -1.12
C LEU A 27 -7.45 23.20 -1.73
N THR A 28 -6.63 24.24 -1.55
CA THR A 28 -5.24 24.27 -2.03
C THR A 28 -4.43 23.14 -1.40
N ARG A 29 -4.51 22.99 -0.10
CA ARG A 29 -3.80 21.94 0.63
C ARG A 29 -4.26 20.54 0.21
N LEU A 30 -5.57 20.34 0.11
CA LEU A 30 -6.13 19.07 -0.33
C LEU A 30 -5.76 18.75 -1.78
N ALA A 31 -5.82 19.74 -2.68
CA ALA A 31 -5.47 19.58 -4.08
C ALA A 31 -4.00 19.18 -4.26
N ARG A 32 -3.07 19.80 -3.53
CA ARG A 32 -1.65 19.44 -3.58
C ARG A 32 -1.43 17.95 -3.27
N ARG A 33 -2.09 17.43 -2.22
CA ARG A 33 -2.01 16.02 -1.82
C ARG A 33 -2.77 15.11 -2.79
N ALA A 34 -3.97 15.53 -3.23
CA ALA A 34 -4.83 14.74 -4.11
C ALA A 34 -4.26 14.63 -5.52
N PHE A 35 -3.73 15.72 -6.08
CA PHE A 35 -3.14 15.75 -7.42
C PHE A 35 -1.64 15.40 -7.42
N ARG A 36 -1.04 15.31 -6.22
CA ARG A 36 0.34 14.87 -6.01
C ARG A 36 1.38 15.73 -6.74
N ARG A 37 1.10 17.03 -6.89
CA ARG A 37 1.94 18.01 -7.59
C ARG A 37 1.68 19.42 -7.06
N PRO A 38 2.53 20.39 -7.40
CA PRO A 38 2.24 21.80 -7.17
C PRO A 38 0.86 22.18 -7.75
N VAL A 39 0.13 23.01 -7.01
CA VAL A 39 -1.24 23.42 -7.34
C VAL A 39 -1.21 24.81 -7.95
N THR A 40 -1.95 24.99 -9.03
CA THR A 40 -2.18 26.28 -9.69
C THR A 40 -3.55 26.85 -9.32
N GLU A 41 -3.77 28.15 -9.54
CA GLU A 41 -5.09 28.75 -9.39
C GLU A 41 -6.17 28.05 -10.24
N GLY A 42 -5.80 27.56 -11.44
CA GLY A 42 -6.71 26.83 -12.31
C GLY A 42 -7.19 25.50 -11.70
N ASP A 43 -6.39 24.86 -10.88
CA ASP A 43 -6.76 23.59 -10.23
C ASP A 43 -7.85 23.77 -9.17
N ILE A 44 -7.90 24.97 -8.55
CA ILE A 44 -8.80 25.28 -7.44
C ILE A 44 -10.04 26.01 -7.94
N ALA A 45 -9.97 26.69 -9.09
CA ALA A 45 -11.06 27.52 -9.61
C ALA A 45 -12.39 26.75 -9.72
N ALA A 46 -12.36 25.54 -10.29
CA ALA A 46 -13.59 24.75 -10.41
C ALA A 46 -14.12 24.26 -9.06
N PRO A 47 -13.33 23.62 -8.15
CA PRO A 47 -13.81 23.28 -6.80
C PRO A 47 -14.36 24.47 -6.03
N LEU A 48 -13.70 25.64 -6.12
CA LEU A 48 -14.14 26.86 -5.41
C LEU A 48 -15.44 27.41 -6.01
N ALA A 49 -15.65 27.33 -7.32
CA ALA A 49 -16.92 27.69 -7.94
C ALA A 49 -18.06 26.83 -7.40
N PHE A 50 -17.87 25.51 -7.29
CA PHE A 50 -18.87 24.61 -6.71
C PHE A 50 -19.14 24.91 -5.24
N TYR A 51 -18.13 25.30 -4.47
CA TYR A 51 -18.30 25.79 -3.11
C TYR A 51 -19.20 27.03 -3.08
N ASN A 52 -18.90 28.03 -3.92
CA ASN A 52 -19.63 29.29 -3.96
C ASN A 52 -21.10 29.10 -4.42
N ASP A 53 -21.33 28.24 -5.40
CA ASP A 53 -22.69 27.91 -5.89
C ASP A 53 -23.56 27.28 -4.79
N GLU A 54 -22.99 26.37 -3.99
CA GLU A 54 -23.68 25.75 -2.86
C GLU A 54 -23.97 26.80 -1.76
N ARG A 55 -23.00 27.69 -1.46
CA ARG A 55 -23.21 28.78 -0.51
C ARG A 55 -24.30 29.75 -0.97
N ALA A 56 -24.32 30.09 -2.26
CA ALA A 56 -25.35 30.96 -2.86
C ALA A 56 -26.75 30.29 -2.82
N SER A 57 -26.80 28.99 -2.84
CA SER A 57 -28.07 28.21 -2.76
C SER A 57 -28.57 28.02 -1.32
N GLY A 58 -27.86 28.59 -0.31
CA GLY A 58 -28.26 28.54 1.09
C GLY A 58 -27.65 27.40 1.91
N GLY A 59 -26.73 26.64 1.34
CA GLY A 59 -25.92 25.65 2.07
C GLY A 59 -25.01 26.32 3.09
N ASP A 60 -24.58 25.62 4.13
CA ASP A 60 -23.58 26.09 5.08
C ASP A 60 -22.12 25.86 4.56
N PHE A 61 -21.11 26.31 5.33
CA PHE A 61 -19.70 26.12 4.99
C PHE A 61 -19.36 24.64 4.72
N ASP A 62 -19.84 23.74 5.58
CA ASP A 62 -19.56 22.31 5.45
C ASP A 62 -20.25 21.68 4.21
N ALA A 63 -21.42 22.16 3.83
CA ALA A 63 -22.11 21.75 2.60
C ALA A 63 -21.30 22.19 1.38
N GLY A 64 -20.87 23.47 1.32
CA GLY A 64 -20.00 23.96 0.25
C GLY A 64 -18.70 23.18 0.14
N MET A 65 -18.03 22.92 1.25
CA MET A 65 -16.79 22.12 1.26
C MET A 65 -17.00 20.70 0.78
N ARG A 66 -18.10 20.04 1.12
CA ARG A 66 -18.42 18.68 0.63
C ARG A 66 -18.54 18.64 -0.88
N VAL A 67 -19.24 19.59 -1.48
CA VAL A 67 -19.44 19.67 -2.93
C VAL A 67 -18.11 19.98 -3.65
N ALA A 68 -17.32 20.92 -3.11
CA ALA A 68 -16.00 21.23 -3.64
C ALA A 68 -15.04 20.03 -3.60
N ILE A 69 -14.99 19.30 -2.48
CA ILE A 69 -14.17 18.09 -2.35
C ILE A 69 -14.67 17.00 -3.30
N ALA A 70 -15.98 16.79 -3.42
CA ALA A 70 -16.54 15.85 -4.39
C ALA A 70 -16.09 16.20 -5.82
N ARG A 71 -16.08 17.49 -6.20
CA ARG A 71 -15.57 17.95 -7.51
C ARG A 71 -14.08 17.63 -7.70
N MET A 72 -13.27 17.70 -6.64
CA MET A 72 -11.85 17.32 -6.70
C MET A 72 -11.66 15.82 -6.92
N ILE A 73 -12.45 14.99 -6.22
CA ILE A 73 -12.32 13.52 -6.29
C ILE A 73 -12.67 12.98 -7.68
N VAL A 74 -13.57 13.62 -8.41
CA VAL A 74 -13.90 13.22 -9.80
C VAL A 74 -12.96 13.84 -10.84
N SER A 75 -11.96 14.61 -10.43
CA SER A 75 -10.97 15.20 -11.33
C SER A 75 -10.08 14.12 -11.95
N PRO A 76 -9.75 14.23 -13.26
CA PRO A 76 -8.76 13.35 -13.88
C PRO A 76 -7.40 13.35 -13.16
N PHE A 77 -6.98 14.47 -12.59
CA PHE A 77 -5.73 14.59 -11.82
C PHE A 77 -5.74 13.81 -10.49
N PHE A 78 -6.92 13.56 -9.93
CA PHE A 78 -7.07 12.67 -8.79
C PHE A 78 -7.13 11.19 -9.23
N LEU A 79 -7.97 10.90 -10.23
CA LEU A 79 -8.27 9.53 -10.66
C LEU A 79 -7.09 8.86 -11.37
N PHE A 80 -6.32 9.63 -12.15
CA PHE A 80 -5.23 9.10 -12.95
C PHE A 80 -3.89 9.67 -12.50
N ARG A 81 -2.83 8.89 -12.69
CA ARG A 81 -1.47 9.41 -12.67
C ARG A 81 -1.13 9.86 -14.08
N VAL A 82 -1.03 11.16 -14.25
CA VAL A 82 -0.60 11.75 -15.51
C VAL A 82 0.91 11.94 -15.43
N GLU A 83 1.65 11.27 -16.29
CA GLU A 83 3.08 11.48 -16.49
C GLU A 83 3.24 12.25 -17.80
N THR A 84 4.02 13.31 -17.78
CA THR A 84 4.35 14.07 -18.98
C THR A 84 5.63 13.53 -19.56
N ASP A 85 5.62 13.28 -20.86
CA ASP A 85 6.84 12.93 -21.57
C ASP A 85 7.84 14.11 -21.52
N ALA A 86 9.13 13.79 -21.54
CA ALA A 86 10.15 14.82 -21.61
C ALA A 86 9.93 15.66 -22.89
N PRO A 87 9.99 17.01 -22.81
CA PRO A 87 9.72 17.88 -23.96
C PRO A 87 10.56 17.56 -25.20
N ASP A 88 11.78 17.07 -24.99
CA ASP A 88 12.74 16.72 -26.03
C ASP A 88 12.90 15.20 -26.21
N GLY A 89 11.97 14.41 -25.68
CA GLY A 89 12.02 12.95 -25.72
C GLY A 89 11.85 12.40 -27.13
N THR A 90 12.83 11.62 -27.60
CA THR A 90 12.67 10.85 -28.84
C THR A 90 11.74 9.66 -28.58
N PRO A 91 10.72 9.40 -29.39
CA PRO A 91 9.85 8.24 -29.22
C PRO A 91 10.65 6.93 -29.11
N GLY A 92 10.45 6.17 -28.05
CA GLY A 92 11.14 4.90 -27.80
C GLY A 92 12.51 5.02 -27.10
N SER A 93 12.95 6.23 -26.70
CA SER A 93 14.12 6.42 -25.86
C SER A 93 13.75 6.42 -24.38
N ASP A 94 14.67 5.93 -23.54
CA ASP A 94 14.56 6.03 -22.09
C ASP A 94 14.78 7.49 -21.67
N HIS A 95 13.94 8.00 -20.78
CA HIS A 95 14.10 9.31 -20.17
C HIS A 95 13.96 9.24 -18.65
N ALA A 96 14.60 10.17 -17.98
CA ALA A 96 14.46 10.31 -16.53
C ALA A 96 13.04 10.80 -16.20
N VAL A 97 12.44 10.18 -15.20
CA VAL A 97 11.15 10.59 -14.64
C VAL A 97 11.37 11.82 -13.76
N ASP A 98 10.52 12.84 -13.89
CA ASP A 98 10.59 14.01 -13.02
C ASP A 98 10.37 13.67 -11.54
N GLY A 99 10.84 14.55 -10.66
CA GLY A 99 10.78 14.31 -9.22
C GLY A 99 9.37 14.07 -8.69
N VAL A 100 8.36 14.74 -9.23
CA VAL A 100 6.95 14.65 -8.80
C VAL A 100 6.33 13.33 -9.23
N ALA A 101 6.57 12.91 -10.47
CA ALA A 101 6.14 11.59 -10.94
C ALA A 101 6.88 10.47 -10.20
N LEU A 102 8.18 10.66 -9.89
CA LEU A 102 8.95 9.73 -9.08
C LEU A 102 8.40 9.59 -7.66
N ALA A 103 8.05 10.70 -6.99
CA ALA A 103 7.41 10.67 -5.67
C ALA A 103 6.09 9.88 -5.70
N SER A 104 5.27 10.10 -6.72
CA SER A 104 4.03 9.33 -6.92
C SER A 104 4.31 7.85 -7.15
N ARG A 105 5.28 7.49 -7.99
CA ARG A 105 5.65 6.09 -8.21
C ARG A 105 6.12 5.41 -6.94
N LEU A 106 7.02 6.04 -6.17
CA LEU A 106 7.54 5.50 -4.92
C LEU A 106 6.44 5.30 -3.88
N SER A 107 5.57 6.30 -3.69
CA SER A 107 4.54 6.24 -2.67
C SER A 107 3.47 5.17 -2.98
N PHE A 108 3.00 5.09 -4.20
CA PHE A 108 2.05 4.04 -4.59
C PHE A 108 2.67 2.64 -4.60
N PHE A 109 3.94 2.53 -4.94
CA PHE A 109 4.64 1.25 -4.89
C PHE A 109 4.86 0.76 -3.46
N LEU A 110 5.36 1.63 -2.56
CA LEU A 110 5.72 1.25 -1.21
C LEU A 110 4.56 1.34 -0.21
N TRP A 111 3.64 2.28 -0.39
CA TRP A 111 2.57 2.55 0.57
C TRP A 111 1.16 2.35 0.02
N SER A 112 1.00 2.12 -1.29
CA SER A 112 -0.30 2.08 -1.97
C SER A 112 -1.16 3.31 -1.70
N SER A 113 -0.53 4.45 -1.44
CA SER A 113 -1.16 5.71 -1.10
C SER A 113 -0.41 6.89 -1.70
N ALA A 114 -1.03 8.08 -1.64
CA ALA A 114 -0.41 9.31 -2.10
C ALA A 114 0.87 9.63 -1.28
N PRO A 115 1.84 10.34 -1.90
CA PRO A 115 3.03 10.80 -1.21
C PRO A 115 2.68 11.70 -0.02
N ASP A 116 3.49 11.66 1.03
CA ASP A 116 3.40 12.61 2.13
C ASP A 116 4.06 13.96 1.79
N ASP A 117 3.86 14.93 2.68
CA ASP A 117 4.32 16.29 2.44
C ASP A 117 5.84 16.37 2.30
N GLU A 118 6.61 15.57 3.09
CA GLU A 118 8.07 15.50 3.00
C GLU A 118 8.53 15.02 1.62
N LEU A 119 7.92 13.94 1.12
CA LEU A 119 8.28 13.40 -0.19
C LEU A 119 7.91 14.36 -1.33
N LEU A 120 6.77 15.06 -1.21
CA LEU A 120 6.36 16.08 -2.18
C LEU A 120 7.31 17.29 -2.18
N GLU A 121 7.72 17.78 -1.01
CA GLU A 121 8.66 18.91 -0.90
C GLU A 121 10.01 18.60 -1.54
N LEU A 122 10.54 17.40 -1.30
CA LEU A 122 11.78 16.96 -1.94
C LEU A 122 11.64 16.81 -3.46
N ALA A 123 10.47 16.38 -3.92
CA ALA A 123 10.18 16.26 -5.34
C ALA A 123 10.07 17.65 -6.02
N GLU A 124 9.31 18.56 -5.40
CA GLU A 124 9.10 19.94 -5.91
C GLU A 124 10.39 20.76 -5.92
N SER A 125 11.29 20.51 -4.97
CA SER A 125 12.62 21.16 -4.92
C SER A 125 13.69 20.51 -5.81
N GLY A 126 13.36 19.43 -6.55
CA GLY A 126 14.30 18.66 -7.37
C GLY A 126 15.30 17.80 -6.59
N GLN A 127 15.21 17.79 -5.24
CA GLN A 127 16.16 17.03 -4.41
C GLN A 127 15.95 15.52 -4.50
N LEU A 128 14.75 15.06 -4.86
CA LEU A 128 14.45 13.63 -5.00
C LEU A 128 15.18 12.98 -6.19
N GLU A 129 15.66 13.77 -7.14
CA GLU A 129 16.47 13.30 -8.27
C GLU A 129 17.90 12.88 -7.84
N ASN A 130 18.38 13.39 -6.69
CA ASN A 130 19.64 12.97 -6.10
C ASN A 130 19.53 11.53 -5.57
N ALA A 131 20.53 10.68 -5.88
CA ALA A 131 20.53 9.27 -5.53
C ALA A 131 20.53 9.03 -4.01
N ASP A 132 21.31 9.80 -3.26
CA ASP A 132 21.45 9.63 -1.80
C ASP A 132 20.15 10.06 -1.08
N THR A 133 19.54 11.17 -1.52
CA THR A 133 18.25 11.64 -1.01
C THR A 133 17.17 10.60 -1.30
N ARG A 134 17.13 10.06 -2.51
CA ARG A 134 16.17 9.02 -2.90
C ARG A 134 16.34 7.76 -2.08
N GLU A 135 17.58 7.29 -1.87
CA GLU A 135 17.85 6.13 -1.02
C GLU A 135 17.38 6.36 0.42
N SER A 136 17.69 7.53 0.98
CA SER A 136 17.23 7.92 2.32
C SER A 136 15.72 7.90 2.46
N GLN A 137 14.99 8.44 1.47
CA GLN A 137 13.53 8.43 1.44
C GLN A 137 12.97 7.01 1.30
N VAL A 138 13.52 6.17 0.44
CA VAL A 138 13.10 4.77 0.32
C VAL A 138 13.29 4.03 1.65
N ARG A 139 14.42 4.23 2.35
CA ARG A 139 14.66 3.63 3.67
C ARG A 139 13.65 4.12 4.72
N ARG A 140 13.37 5.42 4.75
CA ARG A 140 12.32 6.00 5.59
C ARG A 140 10.97 5.37 5.31
N MET A 141 10.59 5.29 4.04
CA MET A 141 9.32 4.75 3.60
C MET A 141 9.15 3.25 3.96
N LEU A 142 10.21 2.47 3.83
CA LEU A 142 10.20 1.05 4.21
C LEU A 142 10.12 0.83 5.73
N ALA A 143 10.60 1.78 6.53
CA ALA A 143 10.47 1.74 7.99
C ALA A 143 9.08 2.15 8.50
N ASP A 144 8.31 2.84 7.70
CA ASP A 144 6.93 3.25 8.03
C ASP A 144 5.96 2.06 8.01
N SER A 145 4.94 2.11 8.86
CA SER A 145 3.88 1.06 8.90
C SER A 145 3.09 0.95 7.60
N ARG A 146 2.97 2.03 6.83
CA ARG A 146 2.35 2.02 5.49
C ARG A 146 3.03 1.05 4.51
N ALA A 147 4.29 0.70 4.74
CA ALA A 147 4.99 -0.30 3.94
C ALA A 147 4.44 -1.74 4.08
N ASP A 148 3.53 -2.00 5.01
CA ASP A 148 2.78 -3.26 5.03
C ASP A 148 1.99 -3.45 3.73
N ALA A 149 1.49 -2.37 3.13
CA ALA A 149 0.83 -2.42 1.83
C ALA A 149 1.76 -2.92 0.70
N PHE A 150 3.07 -2.62 0.76
CA PHE A 150 4.03 -3.20 -0.18
C PHE A 150 4.10 -4.71 -0.04
N VAL A 151 4.23 -5.21 1.20
CA VAL A 151 4.29 -6.66 1.46
C VAL A 151 3.02 -7.33 0.91
N GLU A 152 1.84 -6.87 1.29
CA GLU A 152 0.57 -7.44 0.84
C GLU A 152 0.41 -7.42 -0.68
N ASN A 153 0.71 -6.28 -1.32
CA ASN A 153 0.50 -6.10 -2.74
C ASN A 153 1.57 -6.80 -3.58
N PHE A 154 2.85 -6.61 -3.26
CA PHE A 154 3.93 -7.21 -4.02
C PHE A 154 3.96 -8.73 -3.87
N VAL A 155 4.00 -9.23 -2.63
CA VAL A 155 4.03 -10.67 -2.35
C VAL A 155 2.74 -11.34 -2.82
N GLY A 156 1.60 -10.68 -2.58
CA GLY A 156 0.29 -11.14 -3.03
C GLY A 156 0.19 -11.34 -4.54
N GLN A 157 0.85 -10.49 -5.33
CA GLN A 157 0.91 -10.60 -6.79
C GLN A 157 2.02 -11.56 -7.24
N TRP A 158 3.23 -11.37 -6.74
CA TRP A 158 4.41 -12.17 -7.14
C TRP A 158 4.19 -13.66 -6.90
N LEU A 159 3.73 -14.03 -5.69
CA LEU A 159 3.49 -15.43 -5.32
C LEU A 159 2.03 -15.87 -5.57
N GLN A 160 1.23 -15.03 -6.22
CA GLN A 160 -0.18 -15.32 -6.52
C GLN A 160 -1.05 -15.63 -5.28
N LEU A 161 -0.68 -15.09 -4.10
CA LEU A 161 -1.38 -15.39 -2.84
C LEU A 161 -2.86 -14.96 -2.86
N ARG A 162 -3.22 -13.98 -3.71
CA ARG A 162 -4.61 -13.58 -3.95
C ARG A 162 -5.48 -14.71 -4.49
N ASN A 163 -4.86 -15.69 -5.15
CA ASN A 163 -5.56 -16.84 -5.71
C ASN A 163 -5.78 -17.99 -4.70
N LEU A 164 -5.23 -17.90 -3.48
CA LEU A 164 -5.44 -18.93 -2.45
C LEU A 164 -6.93 -19.17 -2.16
N GLU A 165 -7.73 -18.13 -2.14
CA GLU A 165 -9.17 -18.22 -1.88
C GLU A 165 -9.94 -18.88 -3.03
N MET A 166 -9.53 -18.61 -4.27
CA MET A 166 -10.25 -19.05 -5.46
C MET A 166 -9.76 -20.41 -5.99
N ARG A 167 -8.44 -20.65 -5.99
CA ARG A 167 -7.81 -21.81 -6.65
C ARG A 167 -7.42 -22.92 -5.70
N ALA A 168 -7.04 -22.61 -4.46
CA ALA A 168 -6.69 -23.61 -3.48
C ALA A 168 -7.96 -24.25 -2.88
N ARG A 169 -8.54 -25.20 -3.59
CA ARG A 169 -9.70 -26.00 -3.17
C ARG A 169 -9.32 -27.48 -3.12
N PRO A 170 -8.53 -27.90 -2.12
CA PRO A 170 -8.21 -29.31 -1.98
C PRO A 170 -9.48 -30.11 -1.71
N ALA A 171 -9.50 -31.36 -2.17
CA ALA A 171 -10.62 -32.25 -1.92
C ALA A 171 -10.76 -32.48 -0.40
N LEU A 172 -11.87 -32.06 0.18
CA LEU A 172 -12.10 -32.15 1.63
C LEU A 172 -11.95 -33.57 2.20
N LEU A 173 -12.26 -34.59 1.40
CA LEU A 173 -12.06 -35.99 1.79
C LEU A 173 -10.58 -36.38 1.95
N MET A 174 -9.69 -35.72 1.21
CA MET A 174 -8.24 -35.97 1.28
C MET A 174 -7.53 -35.03 2.25
N PHE A 175 -8.09 -33.85 2.47
CA PHE A 175 -7.53 -32.78 3.31
C PHE A 175 -8.61 -32.22 4.23
N PRO A 176 -9.12 -33.01 5.20
CA PRO A 176 -10.22 -32.60 6.08
C PRO A 176 -9.87 -31.40 6.95
N ASP A 177 -8.59 -31.18 7.22
CA ASP A 177 -8.10 -30.08 8.05
C ASP A 177 -7.92 -28.75 7.29
N PHE A 178 -8.11 -28.73 5.97
CA PHE A 178 -7.96 -27.53 5.18
C PHE A 178 -9.22 -26.65 5.26
N ASP A 179 -9.17 -25.66 6.10
CA ASP A 179 -10.23 -24.67 6.32
C ASP A 179 -9.78 -23.24 5.97
N ASP A 180 -10.69 -22.28 6.09
CA ASP A 180 -10.42 -20.86 5.82
C ASP A 180 -9.39 -20.26 6.78
N ASN A 181 -9.32 -20.75 8.02
CA ASN A 181 -8.35 -20.28 9.00
C ASN A 181 -6.95 -20.75 8.62
N LEU A 182 -6.79 -22.00 8.21
CA LEU A 182 -5.51 -22.52 7.72
C LEU A 182 -5.07 -21.80 6.44
N ARG A 183 -6.00 -21.49 5.52
CA ARG A 183 -5.72 -20.74 4.31
C ARG A 183 -5.20 -19.33 4.61
N LYS A 184 -5.82 -18.63 5.56
CA LYS A 184 -5.36 -17.32 6.04
C LYS A 184 -3.99 -17.44 6.70
N ALA A 185 -3.78 -18.47 7.51
CA ALA A 185 -2.49 -18.71 8.15
C ALA A 185 -1.36 -18.94 7.14
N PHE A 186 -1.60 -19.70 6.07
CA PHE A 186 -0.65 -19.87 4.97
C PHE A 186 -0.26 -18.55 4.29
N ARG A 187 -1.23 -17.68 4.07
CA ARG A 187 -0.97 -16.37 3.51
C ARG A 187 -0.13 -15.52 4.47
N GLN A 188 -0.55 -15.43 5.70
CA GLN A 188 0.11 -14.63 6.74
C GLN A 188 1.55 -15.09 7.01
N GLU A 189 1.80 -16.41 7.04
CA GLU A 189 3.14 -16.98 7.14
C GLU A 189 4.08 -16.38 6.10
N THR A 190 3.65 -16.41 4.84
CA THR A 190 4.47 -15.98 3.70
C THR A 190 4.70 -14.47 3.71
N GLU A 191 3.66 -13.68 4.01
CA GLU A 191 3.75 -12.23 4.15
C GLU A 191 4.71 -11.85 5.31
N MET A 192 4.64 -12.55 6.44
CA MET A 192 5.52 -12.29 7.59
C MET A 192 6.98 -12.66 7.34
N LEU A 193 7.26 -13.76 6.63
CA LEU A 193 8.64 -14.10 6.25
C LEU A 193 9.22 -13.00 5.36
N PHE A 194 8.48 -12.57 4.34
CA PHE A 194 8.91 -11.52 3.43
C PHE A 194 9.13 -10.19 4.18
N ALA A 195 8.17 -9.78 5.01
CA ALA A 195 8.26 -8.58 5.83
C ALA A 195 9.47 -8.63 6.77
N HIS A 196 9.77 -9.79 7.35
CA HIS A 196 10.93 -9.96 8.22
C HIS A 196 12.25 -9.78 7.47
N VAL A 197 12.39 -10.43 6.32
CA VAL A 197 13.60 -10.29 5.48
C VAL A 197 13.78 -8.85 5.03
N LEU A 198 12.72 -8.20 4.56
CA LEU A 198 12.73 -6.80 4.12
C LEU A 198 13.10 -5.83 5.25
N ARG A 199 12.35 -5.85 6.35
CA ARG A 199 12.51 -4.89 7.47
C ARG A 199 13.79 -5.07 8.27
N LYS A 200 14.32 -6.30 8.31
CA LYS A 200 15.60 -6.60 8.97
C LYS A 200 16.79 -6.51 8.03
N ASN A 201 16.58 -6.03 6.80
CA ASN A 201 17.61 -5.94 5.75
C ASN A 201 18.41 -7.24 5.63
N ARG A 202 17.71 -8.37 5.61
CA ARG A 202 18.33 -9.69 5.50
C ARG A 202 18.64 -10.01 4.03
N PRO A 203 19.63 -10.86 3.76
CA PRO A 203 19.92 -11.28 2.40
C PRO A 203 18.70 -11.91 1.72
N VAL A 204 18.41 -11.53 0.47
CA VAL A 204 17.21 -11.98 -0.26
C VAL A 204 17.14 -13.51 -0.42
N HIS A 205 18.28 -14.19 -0.51
CA HIS A 205 18.31 -15.64 -0.58
C HIS A 205 17.74 -16.33 0.68
N GLU A 206 17.66 -15.63 1.79
CA GLU A 206 17.04 -16.14 3.01
C GLU A 206 15.55 -16.45 2.82
N LEU A 207 14.88 -15.78 1.87
CA LEU A 207 13.53 -16.16 1.47
C LEU A 207 13.42 -17.63 1.03
N LEU A 208 14.50 -18.20 0.49
CA LEU A 208 14.52 -19.59 0.02
C LEU A 208 15.16 -20.56 1.01
N THR A 209 16.04 -20.07 1.88
CA THR A 209 16.88 -20.90 2.75
C THR A 209 16.58 -20.78 4.25
N ALA A 210 15.61 -19.94 4.63
CA ALA A 210 15.28 -19.72 6.04
C ALA A 210 14.94 -21.04 6.74
N ASN A 211 15.65 -21.33 7.84
CA ASN A 211 15.38 -22.46 8.71
C ASN A 211 14.36 -22.12 9.81
N TYR A 212 13.55 -21.11 9.58
CA TYR A 212 12.49 -20.65 10.45
C TYR A 212 11.29 -20.19 9.60
N THR A 213 10.14 -20.16 10.23
CA THR A 213 8.92 -19.57 9.67
C THR A 213 8.16 -18.77 10.73
N PHE A 214 7.00 -18.25 10.38
CA PHE A 214 6.08 -17.58 11.30
C PHE A 214 4.80 -18.39 11.37
N ALA A 215 4.44 -18.84 12.59
CA ALA A 215 3.27 -19.67 12.78
C ALA A 215 2.51 -19.30 14.05
N ASP A 216 1.19 -19.46 14.00
CA ASP A 216 0.30 -19.59 15.14
C ASP A 216 0.12 -21.08 15.50
N GLU A 217 -0.67 -21.37 16.51
CA GLU A 217 -0.95 -22.77 16.93
C GLU A 217 -1.57 -23.60 15.80
N ARG A 218 -2.49 -23.01 15.01
CA ARG A 218 -3.19 -23.71 13.93
C ARG A 218 -2.24 -24.17 12.84
N LEU A 219 -1.35 -23.27 12.43
CA LEU A 219 -0.34 -23.55 11.40
C LEU A 219 0.76 -24.48 11.91
N ALA A 220 1.23 -24.25 13.13
CA ALA A 220 2.24 -25.09 13.76
C ALA A 220 1.77 -26.54 13.88
N ARG A 221 0.53 -26.76 14.31
CA ARG A 221 -0.10 -28.09 14.37
C ARG A 221 -0.17 -28.75 12.97
N HIS A 222 -0.52 -27.98 11.95
CA HIS A 222 -0.54 -28.48 10.58
C HIS A 222 0.84 -28.93 10.07
N TYR A 223 1.89 -28.24 10.50
CA TYR A 223 3.28 -28.56 10.14
C TYR A 223 3.95 -29.58 11.08
N GLY A 224 3.28 -29.98 12.15
CA GLY A 224 3.85 -30.85 13.19
C GLY A 224 4.91 -30.14 14.06
N ILE A 225 4.85 -28.81 14.18
CA ILE A 225 5.74 -28.03 15.03
C ILE A 225 5.13 -27.95 16.44
N GLU A 226 5.85 -28.45 17.41
CA GLU A 226 5.42 -28.47 18.81
C GLU A 226 5.75 -27.15 19.55
N GLY A 227 5.08 -26.92 20.68
CA GLY A 227 5.38 -25.80 21.58
C GLY A 227 4.82 -24.44 21.16
N VAL A 228 3.96 -24.39 20.16
CA VAL A 228 3.28 -23.16 19.70
C VAL A 228 1.82 -23.19 20.13
N TYR A 229 1.39 -22.22 20.94
CA TYR A 229 0.04 -22.14 21.48
C TYR A 229 -0.57 -20.75 21.24
N GLY A 230 -1.87 -20.72 20.95
CA GLY A 230 -2.67 -19.51 20.74
C GLY A 230 -2.56 -18.94 19.32
N SER A 231 -3.30 -17.87 19.06
CA SER A 231 -3.51 -17.28 17.73
C SER A 231 -2.43 -16.27 17.30
N LEU A 232 -1.47 -15.95 18.16
CA LEU A 232 -0.42 -14.99 17.82
C LEU A 232 0.68 -15.67 17.03
N PHE A 233 0.92 -15.14 15.84
CA PHE A 233 2.05 -15.56 15.01
C PHE A 233 3.38 -15.18 15.66
N ARG A 234 4.29 -16.13 15.64
CA ARG A 234 5.65 -15.97 16.18
C ARG A 234 6.65 -16.67 15.30
N LYS A 235 7.89 -16.22 15.37
CA LYS A 235 9.00 -16.89 14.69
C LYS A 235 9.25 -18.23 15.35
N VAL A 236 9.27 -19.31 14.56
CA VAL A 236 9.52 -20.68 14.98
C VAL A 236 10.59 -21.31 14.10
N ASN A 237 11.39 -22.20 14.67
CA ASN A 237 12.39 -22.95 13.91
C ASN A 237 11.73 -24.06 13.09
N VAL A 238 12.26 -24.31 11.90
CA VAL A 238 11.85 -25.39 11.01
C VAL A 238 12.99 -26.41 10.92
N GLU A 239 12.76 -27.57 11.53
CA GLU A 239 13.76 -28.65 11.57
C GLU A 239 13.83 -29.40 10.23
N ASP A 240 12.67 -29.68 9.61
CA ASP A 240 12.58 -30.35 8.33
C ASP A 240 13.18 -29.49 7.20
N PRO A 241 14.29 -29.90 6.57
CA PRO A 241 14.91 -29.15 5.49
C PRO A 241 13.99 -28.96 4.27
N ASN A 242 13.01 -29.84 4.06
CA ASN A 242 12.05 -29.74 2.96
C ASN A 242 11.00 -28.64 3.16
N ARG A 243 10.92 -28.10 4.38
CA ARG A 243 9.99 -27.02 4.74
C ARG A 243 10.67 -25.65 4.87
N ARG A 244 11.94 -25.55 4.49
CA ARG A 244 12.68 -24.31 4.59
C ARG A 244 12.29 -23.32 3.50
N GLY A 245 12.16 -22.05 3.91
CA GLY A 245 11.87 -20.92 3.02
C GLY A 245 10.55 -21.06 2.26
N LEU A 246 10.34 -20.18 1.29
CA LEU A 246 9.08 -20.04 0.54
C LEU A 246 8.57 -21.33 -0.11
N PHE A 247 9.48 -22.18 -0.60
CA PHE A 247 9.08 -23.44 -1.24
C PHE A 247 8.50 -24.48 -0.26
N GLY A 248 8.77 -24.31 1.04
CA GLY A 248 8.19 -25.13 2.09
C GLY A 248 6.85 -24.61 2.62
N HIS A 249 6.46 -23.37 2.26
CA HIS A 249 5.25 -22.75 2.75
C HIS A 249 3.99 -23.37 2.15
N GLY A 250 2.99 -23.58 3.01
CA GLY A 250 1.70 -24.14 2.61
C GLY A 250 0.99 -23.32 1.52
N SER A 251 1.17 -22.01 1.51
CA SER A 251 0.64 -21.10 0.47
C SER A 251 1.15 -21.45 -0.93
N VAL A 252 2.48 -21.57 -1.07
CA VAL A 252 3.13 -21.87 -2.35
C VAL A 252 2.79 -23.29 -2.80
N LEU A 253 2.85 -24.24 -1.88
CA LEU A 253 2.51 -25.63 -2.17
C LEU A 253 1.05 -25.81 -2.58
N ALA A 254 0.11 -25.13 -1.91
CA ALA A 254 -1.31 -25.21 -2.23
C ALA A 254 -1.63 -24.59 -3.61
N LEU A 255 -0.97 -23.49 -3.98
CA LEU A 255 -1.17 -22.81 -5.27
C LEU A 255 -0.57 -23.58 -6.45
N THR A 256 0.51 -24.31 -6.23
CA THR A 256 1.20 -25.10 -7.26
C THR A 256 0.67 -26.52 -7.37
N SER A 257 -0.24 -26.94 -6.49
CA SER A 257 -0.86 -28.26 -6.48
C SER A 257 -2.12 -28.29 -7.34
N ALA A 258 -2.36 -29.42 -8.03
CA ALA A 258 -3.65 -29.72 -8.65
C ALA A 258 -4.51 -30.55 -7.69
N THR A 259 -5.83 -30.58 -7.89
CA THR A 259 -6.81 -31.28 -7.04
C THR A 259 -6.49 -32.78 -6.80
N SER A 260 -5.77 -33.40 -7.75
CA SER A 260 -5.37 -34.81 -7.69
C SER A 260 -3.87 -35.05 -7.57
N ARG A 261 -3.07 -33.98 -7.61
CA ARG A 261 -1.62 -34.03 -7.47
C ARG A 261 -1.17 -33.02 -6.44
N THR A 262 -0.85 -33.46 -5.26
CA THR A 262 -0.09 -32.65 -4.32
C THR A 262 1.36 -32.62 -4.78
N CYS A 263 1.93 -31.43 -5.04
CA CYS A 263 3.35 -31.27 -4.80
C CYS A 263 3.54 -31.62 -3.32
N SER A 264 4.16 -32.73 -3.06
CA SER A 264 4.34 -33.41 -1.79
C SER A 264 4.39 -32.48 -0.54
N ALA A 265 3.27 -31.90 -0.18
CA ALA A 265 3.04 -31.38 1.16
C ALA A 265 2.63 -32.58 2.03
N ARG A 266 3.38 -33.67 1.94
CA ARG A 266 3.17 -34.81 2.81
C ARG A 266 3.96 -34.64 4.09
N ARG A 267 3.14 -34.52 5.17
CA ARG A 267 3.35 -34.86 6.59
C ARG A 267 4.40 -34.09 7.32
#